data_01c70e7989665ed22722b0c10d545c88
#
_entry.id   01c70e7989665ed22722b0c10d545c88
#
_cell.length_a   1.000
_cell.length_b   1.000
_cell.length_c   1.000
_cell.angle_alpha   90.00
_cell.angle_beta   90.00
_cell.angle_gamma   90.00
#
_symmetry.space_group_name_H-M   'P 1'
#
loop_
_entity.id
_entity.type
_entity.pdbx_description
1 polymer ?
#
loop_
_entity_poly.entity_id
_entity_poly.type
_entity_poly.pdbx_seq_one_letter_code
_entity_poly.pdbx_strand_id
1 'polypeptide(L)'
;MVPARAPRFASALRRLLRTIAVADRDELRRAADAARTLEHAGAGAAPAETVTRLISALSDAVTRRAIDLAAVSAGMQDRRWCWVALGSEGRQEQTLVSDQDNGIIFENGPDPDGMRARLLDLALDINHLLADCGFPLCEGNIMASNLACCLSLHEWRVRFAGWIEEGEPEALLNATIFFDLRPLTGDMRLAHALTSWTARLAADNRRFLFQMADNALRRRPPLGLLHAFTPEKSGPHAGGIDLKHHAVTLFVDAARVFGLGCGVGVSNTAARLRLAAAAGLLDAREVEEWVRCFYFICTVRLRMQQESFLRGGAMHNYVNPAQMEAAERRALLRALRQAGALQHQLSVSFLSGGQGL
;
A
#
# COMPACT_ATOMS: atom_id res chain seq x y z
N MET A 1 -24.90 16.00 -11.65
CA MET A 1 -24.77 17.47 -11.52
C MET A 1 -23.66 17.79 -10.51
N VAL A 2 -22.35 17.80 -10.91
CA VAL A 2 -21.17 18.03 -10.05
C VAL A 2 -20.15 19.02 -10.65
N PRO A 3 -20.49 20.09 -11.37
CA PRO A 3 -19.43 20.99 -11.87
C PRO A 3 -19.02 22.13 -10.92
N ALA A 4 -19.85 22.53 -9.95
CA ALA A 4 -19.55 23.73 -9.13
C ALA A 4 -18.68 23.45 -7.87
N ARG A 5 -18.52 22.21 -7.43
CA ARG A 5 -17.71 21.84 -6.25
C ARG A 5 -16.24 21.58 -6.57
N ALA A 6 -15.90 21.11 -7.76
CA ALA A 6 -14.54 20.74 -8.16
C ALA A 6 -13.51 21.88 -8.08
N PRO A 7 -13.78 23.14 -8.55
CA PRO A 7 -12.81 24.24 -8.44
C PRO A 7 -12.54 24.65 -6.98
N ARG A 8 -13.55 24.60 -6.11
CA ARG A 8 -13.39 24.91 -4.68
C ARG A 8 -12.57 23.85 -3.98
N PHE A 9 -12.78 22.57 -4.27
CA PHE A 9 -11.99 21.45 -3.72
C PHE A 9 -10.51 21.55 -4.13
N ALA A 10 -10.23 21.76 -5.42
CA ALA A 10 -8.87 21.92 -5.90
C ALA A 10 -8.15 23.14 -5.30
N SER A 11 -8.89 24.23 -5.05
CA SER A 11 -8.35 25.43 -4.39
C SER A 11 -8.05 25.15 -2.91
N ALA A 12 -8.95 24.45 -2.21
CA ALA A 12 -8.74 24.04 -0.81
C ALA A 12 -7.52 23.11 -0.67
N LEU A 13 -7.39 22.12 -1.55
CA LEU A 13 -6.24 21.20 -1.60
C LEU A 13 -4.92 21.95 -1.81
N ARG A 14 -4.85 22.83 -2.82
CA ARG A 14 -3.63 23.62 -3.06
C ARG A 14 -3.26 24.52 -1.89
N ARG A 15 -4.24 25.13 -1.23
CA ARG A 15 -4.00 25.96 -0.03
C ARG A 15 -3.47 25.09 1.11
N LEU A 16 -4.09 23.94 1.36
CA LEU A 16 -3.68 23.01 2.42
C LEU A 16 -2.25 22.50 2.19
N LEU A 17 -1.89 22.09 0.98
CA LEU A 17 -0.52 21.66 0.65
C LEU A 17 0.52 22.76 0.89
N ARG A 18 0.18 24.03 0.61
CA ARG A 18 1.06 25.16 0.92
C ARG A 18 1.20 25.38 2.44
N THR A 19 0.10 25.25 3.19
CA THR A 19 0.13 25.34 4.66
C THR A 19 1.02 24.23 5.25
N ILE A 20 0.86 22.98 4.81
CA ILE A 20 1.69 21.85 5.25
C ILE A 20 3.19 22.15 4.99
N ALA A 21 3.53 22.65 3.80
CA ALA A 21 4.92 22.85 3.37
C ALA A 21 5.73 23.82 4.26
N VAL A 22 5.06 24.75 4.96
CA VAL A 22 5.71 25.76 5.82
C VAL A 22 5.39 25.61 7.31
N ALA A 23 4.54 24.65 7.68
CA ALA A 23 4.06 24.43 9.03
C ALA A 23 5.20 24.15 10.03
N ASP A 24 5.14 24.69 11.24
CA ASP A 24 5.88 24.14 12.37
C ASP A 24 5.21 22.84 12.90
N ARG A 25 5.70 22.26 14.01
CA ARG A 25 5.16 21.00 14.55
C ARG A 25 3.67 21.10 14.94
N ASP A 26 3.27 22.20 15.59
CA ASP A 26 1.89 22.39 16.03
C ASP A 26 0.95 22.74 14.88
N GLU A 27 1.44 23.51 13.93
CA GLU A 27 0.74 23.83 12.69
C GLU A 27 0.56 22.57 11.83
N LEU A 28 1.55 21.66 11.80
CA LEU A 28 1.49 20.42 11.06
C LEU A 28 0.39 19.50 11.58
N ARG A 29 0.23 19.38 12.92
CA ARG A 29 -0.88 18.65 13.54
C ARG A 29 -2.24 19.20 13.09
N ARG A 30 -2.41 20.54 13.16
CA ARG A 30 -3.66 21.18 12.69
C ARG A 30 -3.90 21.01 11.20
N ALA A 31 -2.84 21.06 10.38
CA ALA A 31 -2.95 20.83 8.94
C ALA A 31 -3.28 19.38 8.60
N ALA A 32 -2.79 18.41 9.37
CA ALA A 32 -3.15 17.00 9.24
C ALA A 32 -4.64 16.75 9.57
N ASP A 33 -5.19 17.42 10.59
CA ASP A 33 -6.63 17.39 10.88
C ASP A 33 -7.46 17.95 9.71
N ALA A 34 -7.01 19.07 9.13
CA ALA A 34 -7.65 19.64 7.94
C ALA A 34 -7.53 18.71 6.71
N ALA A 35 -6.41 17.98 6.57
CA ALA A 35 -6.24 16.97 5.52
C ALA A 35 -7.26 15.84 5.67
N ARG A 36 -7.43 15.27 6.87
CA ARG A 36 -8.45 14.25 7.15
C ARG A 36 -9.86 14.73 6.82
N THR A 37 -10.18 15.96 7.15
CA THR A 37 -11.47 16.55 6.78
C THR A 37 -11.69 16.57 5.27
N LEU A 38 -10.63 16.90 4.50
CA LEU A 38 -10.67 16.92 3.04
C LEU A 38 -10.77 15.51 2.44
N GLU A 39 -10.07 14.54 3.03
CA GLU A 39 -10.12 13.12 2.64
C GLU A 39 -11.53 12.55 2.82
N HIS A 40 -12.16 12.80 3.98
CA HIS A 40 -13.55 12.42 4.23
C HIS A 40 -14.50 13.08 3.22
N ALA A 41 -14.32 14.36 2.90
CA ALA A 41 -15.15 15.04 1.90
C ALA A 41 -14.95 14.43 0.48
N GLY A 42 -13.76 13.94 0.17
CA GLY A 42 -13.45 13.27 -1.09
C GLY A 42 -14.04 11.85 -1.19
N ALA A 43 -14.05 11.10 -0.10
CA ALA A 43 -14.43 9.69 -0.07
C ALA A 43 -15.87 9.42 -0.57
N GLY A 44 -16.80 10.36 -0.39
CA GLY A 44 -18.18 10.25 -0.89
C GLY A 44 -18.44 10.90 -2.26
N ALA A 45 -17.44 11.55 -2.89
CA ALA A 45 -17.65 12.44 -4.02
C ALA A 45 -16.88 12.09 -5.29
N ALA A 46 -15.85 11.23 -5.20
CA ALA A 46 -14.97 10.92 -6.31
C ALA A 46 -14.68 9.41 -6.44
N PRO A 47 -14.22 8.94 -7.62
CA PRO A 47 -13.79 7.55 -7.80
C PRO A 47 -12.68 7.17 -6.81
N ALA A 48 -12.66 5.91 -6.36
CA ALA A 48 -11.70 5.42 -5.35
C ALA A 48 -10.24 5.64 -5.78
N GLU A 49 -9.90 5.45 -7.05
CA GLU A 49 -8.54 5.73 -7.55
C GLU A 49 -8.11 7.18 -7.27
N THR A 50 -9.01 8.13 -7.46
CA THR A 50 -8.73 9.55 -7.18
C THR A 50 -8.62 9.79 -5.68
N VAL A 51 -9.50 9.17 -4.89
CA VAL A 51 -9.52 9.36 -3.43
C VAL A 51 -8.29 8.75 -2.77
N THR A 52 -7.91 7.53 -3.12
CA THR A 52 -6.71 6.88 -2.55
C THR A 52 -5.44 7.64 -2.91
N ARG A 53 -5.33 8.14 -4.13
CA ARG A 53 -4.22 9.02 -4.54
C ARG A 53 -4.20 10.35 -3.80
N LEU A 54 -5.38 10.94 -3.53
CA LEU A 54 -5.49 12.16 -2.74
C LEU A 54 -5.02 11.91 -1.30
N ILE A 55 -5.52 10.86 -0.65
CA ILE A 55 -5.12 10.46 0.70
C ILE A 55 -3.59 10.28 0.75
N SER A 56 -3.04 9.50 -0.17
CA SER A 56 -1.59 9.26 -0.22
C SER A 56 -0.78 10.54 -0.49
N ALA A 57 -1.28 11.45 -1.32
CA ALA A 57 -0.59 12.73 -1.59
C ALA A 57 -0.59 13.65 -0.36
N LEU A 58 -1.66 13.65 0.43
CA LEU A 58 -1.75 14.41 1.68
C LEU A 58 -0.86 13.79 2.77
N SER A 59 -0.91 12.46 2.92
CA SER A 59 -0.02 11.71 3.81
C SER A 59 1.46 11.96 3.46
N ASP A 60 1.82 11.85 2.19
CA ASP A 60 3.16 12.14 1.67
C ASP A 60 3.62 13.57 2.03
N ALA A 61 2.74 14.56 1.90
CA ALA A 61 3.07 15.95 2.21
C ALA A 61 3.33 16.16 3.71
N VAL A 62 2.47 15.59 4.57
CA VAL A 62 2.64 15.64 6.03
C VAL A 62 3.94 14.92 6.43
N THR A 63 4.18 13.73 5.89
CA THR A 63 5.39 12.94 6.19
C THR A 63 6.67 13.66 5.75
N ARG A 64 6.69 14.25 4.54
CA ARG A 64 7.86 15.05 4.09
C ARG A 64 8.12 16.21 5.02
N ARG A 65 7.08 16.92 5.46
CA ARG A 65 7.24 18.05 6.36
C ARG A 65 7.73 17.62 7.74
N ALA A 66 7.21 16.53 8.30
CA ALA A 66 7.68 15.95 9.56
C ALA A 66 9.17 15.60 9.49
N ILE A 67 9.60 14.99 8.38
CA ILE A 67 11.00 14.66 8.11
C ILE A 67 11.86 15.94 8.02
N ASP A 68 11.40 16.98 7.32
CA ASP A 68 12.15 18.25 7.22
C ASP A 68 12.36 18.90 8.59
N LEU A 69 11.32 18.94 9.42
CA LEU A 69 11.38 19.52 10.77
C LEU A 69 12.33 18.72 11.66
N ALA A 70 12.23 17.40 11.67
CA ALA A 70 13.08 16.55 12.48
C ALA A 70 14.55 16.60 12.02
N ALA A 71 14.79 16.56 10.69
CA ALA A 71 16.14 16.62 10.12
C ALA A 71 16.86 17.94 10.43
N VAL A 72 16.15 19.07 10.44
CA VAL A 72 16.70 20.36 10.87
C VAL A 72 17.09 20.32 12.35
N SER A 73 16.21 19.81 13.21
CA SER A 73 16.46 19.71 14.66
C SER A 73 17.62 18.78 14.99
N ALA A 74 17.81 17.69 14.22
CA ALA A 74 18.88 16.71 14.42
C ALA A 74 20.19 17.06 13.70
N GLY A 75 20.27 18.18 12.95
CA GLY A 75 21.43 18.51 12.14
C GLY A 75 21.73 17.52 11.01
N MET A 76 20.68 16.86 10.47
CA MET A 76 20.76 15.81 9.45
C MET A 76 20.21 16.26 8.09
N GLN A 77 20.47 17.51 7.68
CA GLN A 77 20.02 18.05 6.40
C GLN A 77 20.79 17.46 5.20
N ASP A 78 22.03 17.01 5.40
CA ASP A 78 22.77 16.22 4.39
C ASP A 78 22.18 14.81 4.31
N ARG A 79 21.32 14.61 3.31
CA ARG A 79 20.50 13.41 3.17
C ARG A 79 21.20 12.36 2.27
N ARG A 80 22.22 11.69 2.79
CA ARG A 80 22.76 10.45 2.20
C ARG A 80 21.92 9.23 2.61
N TRP A 81 20.63 9.45 2.72
CA TRP A 81 19.61 8.46 3.08
C TRP A 81 18.29 8.80 2.38
N CYS A 82 17.44 7.80 2.22
CA CYS A 82 16.12 7.91 1.62
C CYS A 82 15.07 7.35 2.58
N TRP A 83 14.06 8.14 2.90
CA TRP A 83 12.84 7.63 3.53
C TRP A 83 11.99 6.96 2.48
N VAL A 84 11.49 5.75 2.79
CA VAL A 84 10.65 4.95 1.90
C VAL A 84 9.33 4.63 2.56
N ALA A 85 8.26 4.72 1.77
CA ALA A 85 6.92 4.25 2.11
C ALA A 85 6.78 2.78 1.69
N LEU A 86 6.07 1.99 2.49
CA LEU A 86 5.84 0.56 2.29
C LEU A 86 4.34 0.26 2.24
N GLY A 87 3.97 -0.97 1.93
CA GLY A 87 2.59 -1.43 1.98
C GLY A 87 1.61 -0.57 1.18
N SER A 88 0.49 -0.21 1.77
CA SER A 88 -0.55 0.61 1.11
C SER A 88 -0.07 2.03 0.81
N GLU A 89 0.79 2.59 1.65
CA GLU A 89 1.43 3.89 1.43
C GLU A 89 2.40 3.83 0.24
N GLY A 90 3.23 2.79 0.19
CA GLY A 90 4.13 2.53 -0.93
C GLY A 90 3.38 2.34 -2.25
N ARG A 91 2.20 1.73 -2.24
CA ARG A 91 1.36 1.55 -3.42
C ARG A 91 0.50 2.77 -3.79
N GLN A 92 0.45 3.81 -2.94
CA GLN A 92 -0.49 4.95 -3.06
C GLN A 92 -1.96 4.51 -3.09
N GLU A 93 -2.29 3.55 -2.24
CA GLU A 93 -3.61 2.91 -2.13
C GLU A 93 -4.17 3.01 -0.70
N GLN A 94 -3.71 4.00 0.07
CA GLN A 94 -4.20 4.27 1.42
C GLN A 94 -5.71 4.58 1.40
N THR A 95 -6.37 4.23 2.51
CA THR A 95 -7.77 4.58 2.76
C THR A 95 -7.85 5.45 4.02
N LEU A 96 -9.05 5.80 4.47
CA LEU A 96 -9.24 6.65 5.67
C LEU A 96 -8.68 6.02 6.96
N VAL A 97 -8.40 4.71 6.93
CA VAL A 97 -7.74 3.97 8.02
C VAL A 97 -6.45 3.39 7.46
N SER A 98 -5.34 4.05 7.73
CA SER A 98 -4.00 3.58 7.36
C SER A 98 -3.05 3.90 8.51
N ASP A 99 -2.26 2.93 8.90
CA ASP A 99 -1.15 3.05 9.82
C ASP A 99 0.14 3.44 9.07
N GLN A 100 1.20 3.66 9.82
CA GLN A 100 2.50 3.98 9.27
C GLN A 100 3.21 2.71 8.83
N ASP A 101 3.58 2.64 7.54
CA ASP A 101 4.45 1.60 6.99
C ASP A 101 5.63 2.27 6.28
N ASN A 102 6.80 2.31 6.92
CA ASN A 102 7.94 3.06 6.38
C ASN A 102 9.29 2.44 6.74
N GLY A 103 10.34 2.93 6.08
CA GLY A 103 11.71 2.52 6.34
C GLY A 103 12.73 3.56 5.86
N ILE A 104 14.00 3.29 6.13
CA ILE A 104 15.12 4.10 5.65
C ILE A 104 16.10 3.22 4.90
N ILE A 105 16.58 3.74 3.77
CA ILE A 105 17.75 3.22 3.04
C ILE A 105 18.83 4.28 3.17
N PHE A 106 20.01 3.93 3.67
CA PHE A 106 21.12 4.87 3.73
C PHE A 106 22.34 4.39 2.92
N GLU A 107 23.21 5.34 2.58
CA GLU A 107 24.43 5.07 1.83
C GLU A 107 25.41 4.23 2.66
N ASN A 108 26.13 3.30 2.00
CA ASN A 108 27.21 2.58 2.63
C ASN A 108 28.39 3.54 2.86
N GLY A 109 28.59 3.92 4.10
CA GLY A 109 29.67 4.82 4.51
C GLY A 109 30.76 4.12 5.33
N PRO A 110 31.76 4.85 5.81
CA PRO A 110 32.82 4.30 6.65
C PRO A 110 32.35 3.92 8.07
N ASP A 111 31.26 4.50 8.55
CA ASP A 111 30.64 4.24 9.84
C ASP A 111 29.12 3.99 9.67
N PRO A 112 28.72 2.80 9.23
CA PRO A 112 27.31 2.48 9.02
C PRO A 112 26.52 2.37 10.34
N ASP A 113 27.15 1.95 11.43
CA ASP A 113 26.47 1.76 12.72
C ASP A 113 26.21 3.12 13.41
N GLY A 114 27.16 4.04 13.36
CA GLY A 114 26.95 5.43 13.82
C GLY A 114 25.90 6.16 12.98
N MET A 115 25.88 5.97 11.67
CA MET A 115 24.83 6.52 10.81
C MET A 115 23.46 5.95 11.18
N ARG A 116 23.36 4.63 11.36
CA ARG A 116 22.11 3.95 11.73
C ARG A 116 21.59 4.44 13.09
N ALA A 117 22.45 4.56 14.10
CA ALA A 117 22.04 5.05 15.40
C ALA A 117 21.38 6.44 15.30
N ARG A 118 22.02 7.38 14.59
CA ARG A 118 21.45 8.71 14.36
C ARG A 118 20.14 8.69 13.56
N LEU A 119 20.03 7.80 12.57
CA LEU A 119 18.81 7.66 11.78
C LEU A 119 17.67 7.03 12.57
N LEU A 120 17.94 6.11 13.49
CA LEU A 120 16.93 5.53 14.37
C LEU A 120 16.34 6.57 15.32
N ASP A 121 17.19 7.42 15.93
CA ASP A 121 16.74 8.53 16.79
C ASP A 121 15.89 9.53 15.99
N LEU A 122 16.35 9.90 14.80
CA LEU A 122 15.59 10.75 13.87
C LEU A 122 14.25 10.13 13.48
N ALA A 123 14.25 8.85 13.13
CA ALA A 123 13.04 8.13 12.71
C ALA A 123 12.03 7.98 13.87
N LEU A 124 12.51 7.81 15.10
CA LEU A 124 11.65 7.75 16.28
C LEU A 124 10.90 9.07 16.48
N ASP A 125 11.60 10.22 16.38
CA ASP A 125 11.00 11.57 16.45
C ASP A 125 9.95 11.76 15.33
N ILE A 126 10.28 11.34 14.10
CA ILE A 126 9.36 11.42 12.95
C ILE A 126 8.12 10.56 13.16
N ASN A 127 8.29 9.27 13.54
CA ASN A 127 7.16 8.36 13.72
C ASN A 127 6.22 8.85 14.85
N HIS A 128 6.75 9.42 15.93
CA HIS A 128 5.95 10.04 16.99
C HIS A 128 5.22 11.29 16.50
N LEU A 129 5.90 12.19 15.77
CA LEU A 129 5.25 13.37 15.20
C LEU A 129 4.13 12.99 14.22
N LEU A 130 4.32 11.94 13.42
CA LEU A 130 3.27 11.41 12.54
C LEU A 130 2.12 10.80 13.34
N ALA A 131 2.40 10.11 14.46
CA ALA A 131 1.35 9.61 15.36
C ALA A 131 0.53 10.77 15.95
N ASP A 132 1.18 11.86 16.36
CA ASP A 132 0.53 13.10 16.80
C ASP A 132 -0.29 13.76 15.68
N CYS A 133 0.14 13.62 14.43
CA CYS A 133 -0.61 14.03 13.24
C CYS A 133 -1.76 13.07 12.89
N GLY A 134 -1.99 12.00 13.67
CA GLY A 134 -3.10 11.06 13.53
C GLY A 134 -2.84 9.93 12.53
N PHE A 135 -1.58 9.61 12.25
CA PHE A 135 -1.17 8.37 11.56
C PHE A 135 -0.73 7.36 12.62
N PRO A 136 -1.54 6.34 12.98
CA PRO A 136 -1.20 5.40 14.04
C PRO A 136 0.12 4.69 13.77
N LEU A 137 0.85 4.36 14.83
CA LEU A 137 2.02 3.49 14.73
C LEU A 137 1.61 2.11 14.22
N CYS A 138 2.44 1.48 13.40
CA CYS A 138 2.20 0.15 12.87
C CYS A 138 2.30 -0.91 13.97
N GLU A 139 1.25 -1.70 14.20
CA GLU A 139 1.24 -2.81 15.16
C GLU A 139 2.29 -3.88 14.79
N GLY A 140 2.55 -4.07 13.50
CA GLY A 140 3.60 -4.96 12.97
C GLY A 140 5.01 -4.41 13.11
N ASN A 141 5.16 -3.18 13.67
CA ASN A 141 6.44 -2.49 13.84
C ASN A 141 7.25 -2.33 12.53
N ILE A 142 6.55 -2.17 11.39
CA ILE A 142 7.17 -1.90 10.09
C ILE A 142 7.37 -0.39 9.96
N MET A 143 8.31 0.14 10.71
CA MET A 143 8.58 1.58 10.79
C MET A 143 10.09 1.86 10.76
N ALA A 144 10.47 3.03 10.25
CA ALA A 144 11.85 3.47 10.12
C ALA A 144 12.62 3.53 11.44
N SER A 145 11.91 3.69 12.58
CA SER A 145 12.47 3.59 13.93
C SER A 145 12.78 2.16 14.38
N ASN A 146 12.37 1.14 13.61
CA ASN A 146 12.76 -0.25 13.85
C ASN A 146 14.10 -0.53 13.16
N LEU A 147 15.04 -1.10 13.89
CA LEU A 147 16.35 -1.55 13.38
C LEU A 147 16.22 -2.39 12.09
N ALA A 148 15.18 -3.23 12.02
CA ALA A 148 14.90 -4.04 10.84
C ALA A 148 14.45 -3.23 9.60
N CYS A 149 14.04 -1.98 9.76
CA CYS A 149 13.58 -1.12 8.67
C CYS A 149 14.52 0.08 8.39
N CYS A 150 15.65 0.19 9.13
CA CYS A 150 16.66 1.23 8.97
C CYS A 150 18.00 0.60 8.59
N LEU A 151 18.23 0.39 7.31
CA LEU A 151 19.36 -0.38 6.80
C LEU A 151 20.11 0.38 5.70
N SER A 152 21.40 0.08 5.56
CA SER A 152 22.18 0.52 4.41
C SER A 152 21.67 -0.14 3.11
N LEU A 153 21.99 0.45 1.96
CA LEU A 153 21.63 -0.13 0.66
C LEU A 153 22.19 -1.55 0.50
N HIS A 154 23.38 -1.82 1.04
CA HIS A 154 23.98 -3.16 1.00
C HIS A 154 23.15 -4.15 1.83
N GLU A 155 22.81 -3.80 3.07
CA GLU A 155 22.04 -4.68 3.96
C GLU A 155 20.62 -4.94 3.44
N TRP A 156 19.99 -3.92 2.84
CA TRP A 156 18.72 -4.13 2.15
C TRP A 156 18.85 -5.13 0.99
N ARG A 157 19.94 -5.04 0.19
CA ARG A 157 20.18 -6.00 -0.88
C ARG A 157 20.40 -7.41 -0.34
N VAL A 158 21.21 -7.57 0.71
CA VAL A 158 21.40 -8.88 1.37
C VAL A 158 20.07 -9.45 1.85
N ARG A 159 19.23 -8.63 2.47
CA ARG A 159 17.91 -9.06 2.95
C ARG A 159 16.98 -9.47 1.81
N PHE A 160 16.88 -8.69 0.74
CA PHE A 160 16.07 -9.05 -0.42
C PHE A 160 16.61 -10.28 -1.15
N ALA A 161 17.95 -10.43 -1.27
CA ALA A 161 18.56 -11.64 -1.81
C ALA A 161 18.17 -12.87 -0.99
N GLY A 162 18.28 -12.80 0.34
CA GLY A 162 17.87 -13.89 1.23
C GLY A 162 16.40 -14.29 1.03
N TRP A 163 15.47 -13.32 0.91
CA TRP A 163 14.08 -13.64 0.63
C TRP A 163 13.86 -14.27 -0.75
N ILE A 164 14.58 -13.80 -1.77
CA ILE A 164 14.40 -14.24 -3.16
C ILE A 164 15.13 -15.58 -3.42
N GLU A 165 16.33 -15.74 -2.91
CA GLU A 165 17.19 -16.90 -3.22
C GLU A 165 17.01 -18.05 -2.21
N GLU A 166 16.68 -17.76 -0.95
CA GLU A 166 16.66 -18.76 0.13
C GLU A 166 15.32 -18.83 0.88
N GLY A 167 14.42 -17.84 0.64
CA GLY A 167 13.26 -17.56 1.47
C GLY A 167 12.35 -18.76 1.70
N GLU A 168 12.11 -19.06 2.98
CA GLU A 168 11.07 -19.96 3.43
C GLU A 168 9.68 -19.33 3.19
N PRO A 169 8.62 -20.11 2.89
CA PRO A 169 7.29 -19.57 2.59
C PRO A 169 6.72 -18.63 3.65
N GLU A 170 6.99 -18.87 4.95
CA GLU A 170 6.54 -18.00 6.03
C GLU A 170 7.29 -16.67 6.06
N ALA A 171 8.61 -16.70 5.82
CA ALA A 171 9.42 -15.49 5.72
C ALA A 171 8.97 -14.62 4.53
N LEU A 172 8.62 -15.25 3.40
CA LEU A 172 8.09 -14.56 2.22
C LEU A 172 6.72 -13.91 2.48
N LEU A 173 5.85 -14.55 3.25
CA LEU A 173 4.54 -13.97 3.61
C LEU A 173 4.72 -12.67 4.40
N ASN A 174 5.64 -12.65 5.36
CA ASN A 174 5.94 -11.48 6.17
C ASN A 174 6.72 -10.40 5.38
N ALA A 175 7.49 -10.82 4.37
CA ALA A 175 8.28 -9.93 3.54
C ALA A 175 7.48 -9.21 2.44
N THR A 176 6.25 -9.63 2.15
CA THR A 176 5.47 -9.10 1.00
C THR A 176 5.31 -7.59 1.02
N ILE A 177 5.20 -6.97 2.20
CA ILE A 177 5.05 -5.52 2.36
C ILE A 177 6.27 -4.74 1.83
N PHE A 178 7.48 -5.31 1.93
CA PHE A 178 8.72 -4.65 1.50
C PHE A 178 8.86 -4.60 -0.02
N PHE A 179 8.20 -5.50 -0.77
CA PHE A 179 8.15 -5.45 -2.24
C PHE A 179 7.24 -4.35 -2.77
N ASP A 180 6.53 -3.63 -1.90
CA ASP A 180 5.72 -2.46 -2.23
C ASP A 180 6.44 -1.14 -1.90
N LEU A 181 7.77 -1.15 -1.86
CA LEU A 181 8.62 -0.02 -1.53
C LEU A 181 8.51 1.10 -2.58
N ARG A 182 8.33 2.33 -2.09
CA ARG A 182 8.34 3.57 -2.87
C ARG A 182 9.18 4.64 -2.18
N PRO A 183 10.12 5.31 -2.89
CA PRO A 183 10.85 6.45 -2.32
C PRO A 183 9.92 7.62 -2.02
N LEU A 184 10.13 8.29 -0.88
CA LEU A 184 9.33 9.45 -0.48
C LEU A 184 10.16 10.74 -0.47
N THR A 185 11.32 10.75 0.18
CA THR A 185 12.21 11.92 0.25
C THR A 185 13.65 11.51 0.59
N GLY A 186 14.61 12.42 0.40
CA GLY A 186 16.03 12.15 0.57
C GLY A 186 16.72 11.78 -0.73
N ASP A 187 17.76 10.96 -0.68
CA ASP A 187 18.42 10.45 -1.90
C ASP A 187 17.63 9.31 -2.53
N MET A 188 16.71 9.68 -3.39
CA MET A 188 15.83 8.73 -4.08
C MET A 188 16.58 7.72 -4.95
N ARG A 189 17.85 7.99 -5.34
CA ARG A 189 18.68 7.07 -6.13
C ARG A 189 18.91 5.76 -5.40
N LEU A 190 19.02 5.81 -4.05
CA LEU A 190 19.18 4.62 -3.21
C LEU A 190 17.98 3.66 -3.36
N ALA A 191 16.77 4.19 -3.24
CA ALA A 191 15.55 3.40 -3.36
C ALA A 191 15.34 2.90 -4.80
N HIS A 192 15.59 3.73 -5.82
CA HIS A 192 15.51 3.30 -7.21
C HIS A 192 16.54 2.22 -7.55
N ALA A 193 17.76 2.32 -7.03
CA ALA A 193 18.79 1.29 -7.20
C ALA A 193 18.37 -0.03 -6.55
N LEU A 194 17.75 0.02 -5.36
CA LEU A 194 17.25 -1.15 -4.67
C LEU A 194 16.07 -1.79 -5.43
N THR A 195 15.03 -1.02 -5.74
CA THR A 195 13.82 -1.54 -6.40
C THR A 195 14.10 -2.12 -7.78
N SER A 196 14.94 -1.47 -8.58
CA SER A 196 15.32 -1.96 -9.90
C SER A 196 16.16 -3.23 -9.83
N TRP A 197 17.06 -3.33 -8.85
CA TRP A 197 17.85 -4.53 -8.61
C TRP A 197 17.00 -5.69 -8.12
N THR A 198 16.13 -5.45 -7.12
CA THR A 198 15.22 -6.46 -6.57
C THR A 198 14.27 -7.01 -7.64
N ALA A 199 13.71 -6.12 -8.48
CA ALA A 199 12.78 -6.53 -9.53
C ALA A 199 13.45 -7.46 -10.56
N ARG A 200 14.68 -7.17 -10.98
CA ARG A 200 15.44 -8.06 -11.87
C ARG A 200 15.74 -9.40 -11.22
N LEU A 201 16.26 -9.38 -9.98
CA LEU A 201 16.58 -10.61 -9.25
C LEU A 201 15.34 -11.51 -9.08
N ALA A 202 14.19 -10.90 -8.78
CA ALA A 202 12.93 -11.62 -8.63
C ALA A 202 12.43 -12.21 -9.97
N ALA A 203 12.53 -11.46 -11.07
CA ALA A 203 12.10 -11.93 -12.40
C ALA A 203 12.90 -13.13 -12.89
N ASP A 204 14.20 -13.19 -12.56
CA ASP A 204 15.10 -14.28 -12.95
C ASP A 204 14.93 -15.53 -12.06
N ASN A 205 14.19 -15.44 -10.93
CA ASN A 205 14.04 -16.55 -9.99
C ASN A 205 12.65 -17.19 -10.05
N ARG A 206 12.51 -18.24 -10.87
CA ARG A 206 11.25 -18.98 -11.06
C ARG A 206 10.74 -19.61 -9.78
N ARG A 207 11.61 -20.14 -8.90
CA ARG A 207 11.24 -20.72 -7.61
C ARG A 207 10.60 -19.66 -6.70
N PHE A 208 11.20 -18.49 -6.63
CA PHE A 208 10.66 -17.37 -5.84
C PHE A 208 9.27 -16.95 -6.37
N LEU A 209 9.10 -16.76 -7.67
CA LEU A 209 7.81 -16.41 -8.26
C LEU A 209 6.75 -17.49 -8.02
N PHE A 210 7.12 -18.76 -8.09
CA PHE A 210 6.25 -19.87 -7.72
C PHE A 210 5.81 -19.77 -6.25
N GLN A 211 6.74 -19.57 -5.32
CA GLN A 211 6.44 -19.46 -3.89
C GLN A 211 5.55 -18.24 -3.58
N MET A 212 5.81 -17.11 -4.22
CA MET A 212 4.99 -15.90 -4.09
C MET A 212 3.57 -16.12 -4.63
N ALA A 213 3.43 -16.82 -5.77
CA ALA A 213 2.13 -17.17 -6.34
C ALA A 213 1.37 -18.16 -5.42
N ASP A 214 2.02 -19.20 -4.90
CA ASP A 214 1.43 -20.15 -3.96
C ASP A 214 0.91 -19.42 -2.71
N ASN A 215 1.73 -18.52 -2.13
CA ASN A 215 1.31 -17.71 -1.00
C ASN A 215 0.09 -16.83 -1.32
N ALA A 216 0.06 -16.19 -2.49
CA ALA A 216 -1.06 -15.35 -2.93
C ALA A 216 -2.37 -16.16 -3.09
N LEU A 217 -2.27 -17.45 -3.44
CA LEU A 217 -3.42 -18.35 -3.65
C LEU A 217 -3.95 -19.00 -2.37
N ARG A 218 -3.25 -18.88 -1.24
CA ARG A 218 -3.75 -19.39 0.07
C ARG A 218 -4.99 -18.64 0.54
N ARG A 219 -5.11 -17.35 0.22
CA ARG A 219 -6.34 -16.58 0.42
C ARG A 219 -7.24 -16.73 -0.79
N ARG A 220 -8.52 -16.97 -0.54
CA ARG A 220 -9.52 -17.14 -1.60
C ARG A 220 -10.62 -16.09 -1.46
N PRO A 221 -11.29 -15.72 -2.57
CA PRO A 221 -12.49 -14.89 -2.48
C PRO A 221 -13.51 -15.53 -1.54
N PRO A 222 -14.25 -14.74 -0.73
CA PRO A 222 -15.23 -15.25 0.23
C PRO A 222 -16.53 -15.68 -0.48
N LEU A 223 -16.40 -16.67 -1.36
CA LEU A 223 -17.46 -17.25 -2.17
C LEU A 223 -17.52 -18.77 -1.94
N GLY A 224 -18.69 -19.26 -1.57
CA GLY A 224 -18.98 -20.68 -1.42
C GLY A 224 -19.54 -21.33 -2.70
N LEU A 225 -20.12 -22.52 -2.53
CA LEU A 225 -20.83 -23.23 -3.59
C LEU A 225 -21.91 -22.33 -4.22
N LEU A 226 -22.08 -22.42 -5.53
CA LEU A 226 -22.99 -21.58 -6.32
C LEU A 226 -22.64 -20.08 -6.27
N HIS A 227 -21.39 -19.75 -5.92
CA HIS A 227 -20.90 -18.37 -5.82
C HIS A 227 -21.69 -17.49 -4.82
N ALA A 228 -22.27 -18.07 -3.79
CA ALA A 228 -22.86 -17.34 -2.68
C ALA A 228 -21.77 -16.74 -1.79
N PHE A 229 -22.04 -15.58 -1.19
CA PHE A 229 -21.12 -15.01 -0.22
C PHE A 229 -20.92 -15.92 1.01
N THR A 230 -19.70 -15.98 1.52
CA THR A 230 -19.35 -16.66 2.76
C THR A 230 -18.91 -15.64 3.81
N PRO A 231 -19.86 -14.96 4.49
CA PRO A 231 -19.54 -13.96 5.50
C PRO A 231 -19.02 -14.61 6.79
N GLU A 232 -18.44 -13.79 7.67
CA GLU A 232 -18.06 -14.15 9.03
C GLU A 232 -19.24 -14.77 9.78
N LYS A 233 -19.03 -15.93 10.42
CA LYS A 233 -20.10 -16.67 11.11
C LYS A 233 -20.34 -16.15 12.53
N SER A 234 -19.35 -15.53 13.16
CA SER A 234 -19.36 -15.13 14.57
C SER A 234 -18.48 -13.91 14.81
N GLY A 235 -18.51 -13.37 16.04
CA GLY A 235 -17.73 -12.20 16.42
C GLY A 235 -18.44 -10.86 16.12
N PRO A 236 -17.75 -9.73 16.36
CA PRO A 236 -18.34 -8.38 16.28
C PRO A 236 -18.77 -8.00 14.85
N HIS A 237 -18.28 -8.70 13.84
CA HIS A 237 -18.60 -8.48 12.43
C HIS A 237 -19.33 -9.65 11.79
N ALA A 238 -20.07 -10.46 12.57
CA ALA A 238 -20.89 -11.57 12.07
C ALA A 238 -21.83 -11.11 10.95
N GLY A 239 -21.91 -11.87 9.86
CA GLY A 239 -22.63 -11.48 8.64
C GLY A 239 -21.85 -10.57 7.70
N GLY A 240 -20.67 -10.08 8.08
CA GLY A 240 -19.81 -9.21 7.32
C GLY A 240 -18.73 -9.95 6.52
N ILE A 241 -18.16 -9.27 5.56
CA ILE A 241 -16.99 -9.68 4.78
C ILE A 241 -15.91 -8.62 4.98
N ASP A 242 -14.72 -9.01 5.42
CA ASP A 242 -13.55 -8.14 5.45
C ASP A 242 -13.03 -7.89 4.02
N LEU A 243 -13.32 -6.70 3.50
CA LEU A 243 -12.91 -6.33 2.15
C LEU A 243 -11.39 -6.08 2.03
N LYS A 244 -10.69 -5.72 3.11
CA LYS A 244 -9.23 -5.55 3.09
C LYS A 244 -8.56 -6.91 2.85
N HIS A 245 -8.83 -7.88 3.70
CA HIS A 245 -8.12 -9.17 3.69
C HIS A 245 -8.69 -10.18 2.68
N HIS A 246 -10.01 -10.16 2.43
CA HIS A 246 -10.67 -11.17 1.61
C HIS A 246 -11.07 -10.68 0.21
N ALA A 247 -10.71 -9.42 -0.15
CA ALA A 247 -11.00 -8.90 -1.48
C ALA A 247 -9.83 -8.09 -2.06
N VAL A 248 -9.46 -6.95 -1.46
CA VAL A 248 -8.38 -6.08 -1.96
C VAL A 248 -7.05 -6.82 -2.04
N THR A 249 -6.68 -7.55 -0.98
CA THR A 249 -5.42 -8.30 -0.91
C THR A 249 -5.25 -9.29 -2.05
N LEU A 250 -6.34 -9.89 -2.57
CA LEU A 250 -6.27 -10.84 -3.68
C LEU A 250 -5.74 -10.19 -4.97
N PHE A 251 -6.19 -8.95 -5.26
CA PHE A 251 -5.68 -8.18 -6.40
C PHE A 251 -4.27 -7.69 -6.17
N VAL A 252 -3.97 -7.20 -4.95
CA VAL A 252 -2.65 -6.68 -4.57
C VAL A 252 -1.58 -7.77 -4.69
N ASP A 253 -1.82 -8.94 -4.13
CA ASP A 253 -0.86 -10.04 -4.12
C ASP A 253 -0.63 -10.57 -5.55
N ALA A 254 -1.69 -10.79 -6.32
CA ALA A 254 -1.56 -11.21 -7.72
C ALA A 254 -0.80 -10.17 -8.56
N ALA A 255 -1.17 -8.89 -8.45
CA ALA A 255 -0.49 -7.80 -9.17
C ALA A 255 1.00 -7.69 -8.79
N ARG A 256 1.34 -7.95 -7.51
CA ARG A 256 2.72 -7.96 -7.04
C ARG A 256 3.53 -9.06 -7.74
N VAL A 257 3.00 -10.28 -7.81
CA VAL A 257 3.69 -11.40 -8.47
C VAL A 257 3.88 -11.13 -9.96
N PHE A 258 2.83 -10.67 -10.66
CA PHE A 258 2.95 -10.30 -12.07
C PHE A 258 3.95 -9.16 -12.29
N GLY A 259 3.94 -8.13 -11.43
CA GLY A 259 4.90 -7.03 -11.51
C GLY A 259 6.34 -7.48 -11.30
N LEU A 260 6.59 -8.33 -10.31
CA LEU A 260 7.91 -8.93 -10.06
C LEU A 260 8.34 -9.83 -11.23
N GLY A 261 7.43 -10.63 -11.78
CA GLY A 261 7.71 -11.46 -12.96
C GLY A 261 8.03 -10.67 -14.22
N CYS A 262 7.58 -9.41 -14.32
CA CYS A 262 7.97 -8.48 -15.39
C CYS A 262 9.31 -7.77 -15.13
N GLY A 263 9.92 -7.93 -13.97
CA GLY A 263 11.15 -7.22 -13.61
C GLY A 263 10.97 -5.71 -13.40
N VAL A 264 9.76 -5.26 -13.04
CA VAL A 264 9.45 -3.83 -12.89
C VAL A 264 9.34 -3.41 -11.42
N GLY A 265 10.03 -2.33 -11.06
CA GLY A 265 10.07 -1.78 -9.70
C GLY A 265 8.89 -0.86 -9.34
N VAL A 266 7.71 -1.06 -9.94
CA VAL A 266 6.50 -0.29 -9.66
C VAL A 266 5.71 -0.98 -8.54
N SER A 267 5.12 -0.19 -7.61
CA SER A 267 4.40 -0.72 -6.45
C SER A 267 2.87 -0.73 -6.62
N ASN A 268 2.28 0.25 -7.33
CA ASN A 268 0.83 0.40 -7.48
C ASN A 268 0.17 -0.79 -8.17
N THR A 269 -0.93 -1.31 -7.62
CA THR A 269 -1.62 -2.52 -8.08
C THR A 269 -2.11 -2.41 -9.53
N ALA A 270 -2.82 -1.35 -9.88
CA ALA A 270 -3.32 -1.15 -11.24
C ALA A 270 -2.18 -0.97 -12.26
N ALA A 271 -1.12 -0.24 -11.87
CA ALA A 271 0.04 -0.04 -12.73
C ALA A 271 0.80 -1.37 -12.97
N ARG A 272 0.98 -2.21 -11.96
CA ARG A 272 1.58 -3.56 -12.12
C ARG A 272 0.80 -4.44 -13.11
N LEU A 273 -0.52 -4.49 -12.97
CA LEU A 273 -1.37 -5.28 -13.89
C LEU A 273 -1.28 -4.75 -15.32
N ARG A 274 -1.32 -3.42 -15.53
CA ARG A 274 -1.20 -2.81 -16.85
C ARG A 274 0.17 -3.04 -17.48
N LEU A 275 1.24 -3.01 -16.68
CA LEU A 275 2.59 -3.33 -17.15
C LEU A 275 2.72 -4.81 -17.54
N ALA A 276 2.10 -5.72 -16.77
CA ALA A 276 2.05 -7.14 -17.13
C ALA A 276 1.29 -7.38 -18.46
N ALA A 277 0.21 -6.62 -18.71
CA ALA A 277 -0.47 -6.66 -19.99
C ALA A 277 0.41 -6.11 -21.13
N ALA A 278 1.09 -4.98 -20.90
CA ALA A 278 2.02 -4.40 -21.89
C ALA A 278 3.20 -5.33 -22.21
N ALA A 279 3.62 -6.16 -21.25
CA ALA A 279 4.63 -7.22 -21.44
C ALA A 279 4.08 -8.51 -22.09
N GLY A 280 2.78 -8.58 -22.39
CA GLY A 280 2.14 -9.74 -23.03
C GLY A 280 1.86 -10.92 -22.09
N LEU A 281 2.01 -10.74 -20.77
CA LEU A 281 1.71 -11.79 -19.77
C LEU A 281 0.22 -11.90 -19.46
N LEU A 282 -0.55 -10.82 -19.67
CA LEU A 282 -1.98 -10.74 -19.36
C LEU A 282 -2.74 -10.14 -20.56
N ASP A 283 -4.02 -10.50 -20.71
CA ASP A 283 -4.90 -9.84 -21.67
C ASP A 283 -5.28 -8.43 -21.19
N ALA A 284 -5.13 -7.44 -22.06
CA ALA A 284 -5.36 -6.04 -21.71
C ALA A 284 -6.81 -5.73 -21.34
N ARG A 285 -7.80 -6.43 -21.91
CA ARG A 285 -9.23 -6.23 -21.62
C ARG A 285 -9.57 -6.81 -20.25
N GLU A 286 -9.03 -7.99 -19.93
CA GLU A 286 -9.19 -8.60 -18.62
C GLU A 286 -8.57 -7.73 -17.53
N VAL A 287 -7.37 -7.20 -17.76
CA VAL A 287 -6.69 -6.28 -16.84
C VAL A 287 -7.54 -5.05 -16.53
N GLU A 288 -8.13 -4.40 -17.51
CA GLU A 288 -8.99 -3.23 -17.24
C GLU A 288 -10.29 -3.62 -16.49
N GLU A 289 -10.81 -4.84 -16.68
CA GLU A 289 -11.92 -5.35 -15.87
C GLU A 289 -11.48 -5.59 -14.42
N TRP A 290 -10.32 -6.22 -14.18
CA TRP A 290 -9.77 -6.43 -12.84
C TRP A 290 -9.48 -5.12 -12.12
N VAL A 291 -8.92 -4.13 -12.81
CA VAL A 291 -8.67 -2.78 -12.28
C VAL A 291 -9.99 -2.09 -11.88
N ARG A 292 -11.04 -2.19 -12.72
CA ARG A 292 -12.37 -1.66 -12.37
C ARG A 292 -12.95 -2.35 -11.13
N CYS A 293 -12.83 -3.67 -11.03
CA CYS A 293 -13.29 -4.45 -9.88
C CYS A 293 -12.52 -4.11 -8.60
N PHE A 294 -11.20 -3.97 -8.70
CA PHE A 294 -10.34 -3.54 -7.60
C PHE A 294 -10.79 -2.18 -7.04
N TYR A 295 -10.92 -1.16 -7.91
CA TYR A 295 -11.35 0.16 -7.45
C TYR A 295 -12.82 0.22 -7.01
N PHE A 296 -13.68 -0.65 -7.54
CA PHE A 296 -15.04 -0.80 -7.00
C PHE A 296 -15.00 -1.26 -5.54
N ILE A 297 -14.20 -2.29 -5.21
CA ILE A 297 -14.04 -2.76 -3.83
C ILE A 297 -13.46 -1.66 -2.94
N CYS A 298 -12.47 -0.92 -3.42
CA CYS A 298 -11.91 0.24 -2.71
C CYS A 298 -12.98 1.32 -2.46
N THR A 299 -13.89 1.57 -3.41
CA THR A 299 -15.01 2.50 -3.24
C THR A 299 -15.94 2.06 -2.11
N VAL A 300 -16.30 0.77 -2.07
CA VAL A 300 -17.15 0.22 -1.00
C VAL A 300 -16.46 0.37 0.35
N ARG A 301 -15.15 0.06 0.44
CA ARG A 301 -14.36 0.23 1.67
C ARG A 301 -14.35 1.67 2.17
N LEU A 302 -14.00 2.62 1.30
CA LEU A 302 -13.94 4.05 1.63
C LEU A 302 -15.29 4.55 2.14
N ARG A 303 -16.39 4.14 1.49
CA ARG A 303 -17.74 4.49 1.95
C ARG A 303 -18.06 3.92 3.32
N MET A 304 -17.77 2.64 3.57
CA MET A 304 -18.00 2.01 4.88
C MET A 304 -17.21 2.70 5.99
N GLN A 305 -15.96 3.05 5.73
CA GLN A 305 -15.12 3.80 6.68
C GLN A 305 -15.70 5.19 6.94
N GLN A 306 -16.12 5.91 5.89
CA GLN A 306 -16.74 7.22 6.02
C GLN A 306 -18.06 7.16 6.80
N GLU A 307 -18.93 6.20 6.52
CA GLU A 307 -20.18 6.01 7.24
C GLU A 307 -19.96 5.70 8.71
N SER A 308 -18.97 4.86 9.04
CA SER A 308 -18.59 4.56 10.42
C SER A 308 -18.11 5.81 11.15
N PHE A 309 -17.25 6.60 10.51
CA PHE A 309 -16.76 7.87 11.04
C PHE A 309 -17.91 8.87 11.32
N LEU A 310 -18.83 9.05 10.36
CA LEU A 310 -19.96 9.98 10.51
C LEU A 310 -20.95 9.57 11.62
N ARG A 311 -20.99 8.28 11.97
CA ARG A 311 -21.77 7.75 13.10
C ARG A 311 -21.01 7.81 14.43
N GLY A 312 -19.77 8.33 14.44
CA GLY A 312 -18.93 8.36 15.65
C GLY A 312 -18.38 6.99 16.07
N GLY A 313 -18.44 6.00 15.18
CA GLY A 313 -17.95 4.64 15.43
C GLY A 313 -16.49 4.42 14.94
N ALA A 314 -15.88 3.33 15.40
CA ALA A 314 -14.59 2.90 14.89
C ALA A 314 -14.70 2.52 13.40
N MET A 315 -13.79 3.05 12.59
CA MET A 315 -13.73 2.72 11.16
C MET A 315 -13.25 1.28 10.99
N HIS A 316 -13.89 0.54 10.09
CA HIS A 316 -13.56 -0.86 9.79
C HIS A 316 -13.65 -1.18 8.30
N ASN A 317 -13.18 -2.37 7.91
CA ASN A 317 -13.15 -2.83 6.51
C ASN A 317 -14.29 -3.82 6.17
N TYR A 318 -15.25 -4.01 7.07
CA TYR A 318 -16.32 -5.01 6.91
C TYR A 318 -17.53 -4.42 6.19
N VAL A 319 -18.10 -5.19 5.28
CA VAL A 319 -19.39 -4.93 4.64
C VAL A 319 -20.32 -6.12 4.85
N ASN A 320 -21.59 -5.87 5.18
CA ASN A 320 -22.62 -6.91 5.26
C ASN A 320 -23.39 -6.98 3.94
N PRO A 321 -23.20 -8.04 3.11
CA PRO A 321 -23.88 -8.14 1.82
C PRO A 321 -25.41 -8.20 1.91
N ALA A 322 -25.96 -8.63 3.05
CA ALA A 322 -27.41 -8.67 3.26
C ALA A 322 -28.03 -7.27 3.41
N GLN A 323 -27.22 -6.28 3.78
CA GLN A 323 -27.65 -4.89 3.98
C GLN A 323 -27.35 -4.01 2.75
N MET A 324 -26.70 -4.56 1.72
CA MET A 324 -26.40 -3.84 0.49
C MET A 324 -27.61 -3.77 -0.44
N GLU A 325 -27.71 -2.67 -1.18
CA GLU A 325 -28.62 -2.57 -2.33
C GLU A 325 -28.36 -3.69 -3.36
N ALA A 326 -29.44 -4.22 -3.95
CA ALA A 326 -29.34 -5.39 -4.82
C ALA A 326 -28.38 -5.22 -6.00
N ALA A 327 -28.29 -4.01 -6.58
CA ALA A 327 -27.36 -3.69 -7.66
C ALA A 327 -25.90 -3.73 -7.20
N GLU A 328 -25.61 -3.12 -6.07
CA GLU A 328 -24.28 -3.08 -5.49
C GLU A 328 -23.81 -4.45 -5.00
N ARG A 329 -24.72 -5.22 -4.39
CA ARG A 329 -24.45 -6.62 -4.00
C ARG A 329 -24.05 -7.47 -5.20
N ARG A 330 -24.74 -7.32 -6.36
CA ARG A 330 -24.37 -7.99 -7.60
C ARG A 330 -23.01 -7.53 -8.13
N ALA A 331 -22.70 -6.25 -8.02
CA ALA A 331 -21.39 -5.70 -8.42
C ALA A 331 -20.26 -6.24 -7.52
N LEU A 332 -20.46 -6.34 -6.21
CA LEU A 332 -19.50 -6.94 -5.28
C LEU A 332 -19.27 -8.43 -5.60
N LEU A 333 -20.35 -9.18 -5.87
CA LEU A 333 -20.24 -10.58 -6.27
C LEU A 333 -19.42 -10.73 -7.56
N ARG A 334 -19.67 -9.88 -8.56
CA ARG A 334 -18.89 -9.85 -9.80
C ARG A 334 -17.42 -9.54 -9.52
N ALA A 335 -17.12 -8.52 -8.69
CA ALA A 335 -15.75 -8.14 -8.36
C ALA A 335 -14.99 -9.27 -7.66
N LEU A 336 -15.63 -10.02 -6.74
CA LEU A 336 -15.01 -11.17 -6.08
C LEU A 336 -14.77 -12.34 -7.04
N ARG A 337 -15.68 -12.57 -8.01
CA ARG A 337 -15.45 -13.55 -9.09
C ARG A 337 -14.26 -13.16 -9.96
N GLN A 338 -14.11 -11.87 -10.27
CA GLN A 338 -12.97 -11.37 -11.03
C GLN A 338 -11.65 -11.48 -10.25
N ALA A 339 -11.67 -11.33 -8.92
CA ALA A 339 -10.51 -11.65 -8.08
C ALA A 339 -10.12 -13.14 -8.21
N GLY A 340 -11.11 -14.05 -8.22
CA GLY A 340 -10.88 -15.48 -8.46
C GLY A 340 -10.35 -15.79 -9.87
N ALA A 341 -10.82 -15.07 -10.90
CA ALA A 341 -10.32 -15.21 -12.26
C ALA A 341 -8.84 -14.76 -12.38
N LEU A 342 -8.49 -13.62 -11.74
CA LEU A 342 -7.11 -13.16 -11.66
C LEU A 342 -6.20 -14.17 -10.93
N GLN A 343 -6.69 -14.77 -9.83
CA GLN A 343 -5.97 -15.84 -9.12
C GLN A 343 -5.81 -17.10 -9.97
N HIS A 344 -6.81 -17.46 -10.76
CA HIS A 344 -6.68 -18.56 -11.70
C HIS A 344 -5.60 -18.27 -12.74
N GLN A 345 -5.58 -17.08 -13.33
CA GLN A 345 -4.54 -16.67 -14.27
C GLN A 345 -3.16 -16.68 -13.62
N LEU A 346 -3.04 -16.25 -12.34
CA LEU A 346 -1.80 -16.35 -11.58
C LEU A 346 -1.33 -17.80 -11.45
N SER A 347 -2.24 -18.72 -11.12
CA SER A 347 -1.95 -20.16 -11.02
C SER A 347 -1.45 -20.74 -12.35
N VAL A 348 -2.11 -20.41 -13.44
CA VAL A 348 -1.71 -20.86 -14.78
C VAL A 348 -0.33 -20.34 -15.16
N SER A 349 -0.05 -19.06 -14.87
CA SER A 349 1.20 -18.41 -15.27
C SER A 349 2.43 -18.88 -14.48
N PHE A 350 2.27 -19.19 -13.19
CA PHE A 350 3.42 -19.42 -12.30
C PHE A 350 3.46 -20.81 -11.65
N LEU A 351 2.33 -21.55 -11.58
CA LEU A 351 2.27 -22.86 -10.94
C LEU A 351 2.17 -24.01 -11.95
N SER A 352 1.52 -23.80 -13.11
CA SER A 352 1.30 -24.86 -14.09
C SER A 352 2.52 -25.17 -14.98
N GLY A 353 3.56 -24.34 -14.94
CA GLY A 353 4.82 -24.54 -15.70
C GLY A 353 5.83 -25.47 -15.04
N GLY A 354 5.54 -26.04 -13.86
CA GLY A 354 6.44 -26.92 -13.10
C GLY A 354 6.44 -28.41 -13.48
N GLN A 355 5.67 -28.83 -14.48
CA GLN A 355 5.59 -30.24 -14.90
C GLN A 355 6.43 -30.56 -16.16
N GLY A 356 7.40 -29.71 -16.49
CA GLY A 356 8.24 -29.92 -17.66
C GLY A 356 9.68 -29.47 -17.46
N LEU A 357 10.39 -30.04 -16.51
CA LEU A 357 11.85 -30.20 -16.49
C LEU A 357 12.20 -31.39 -15.60
#